data_3f1e08df2f82a3f9d96613caae5bfa04
#
_entry.id   3f1e08df2f82a3f9d96613caae5bfa04
#
_cell.length_a   1.000
_cell.length_b   1.000
_cell.length_c   1.000
_cell.angle_alpha   90.00
_cell.angle_beta   90.00
_cell.angle_gamma   90.00
#
_symmetry.space_group_name_H-M   'P 1'
#
loop_
_entity.id
_entity.type
_entity.pdbx_description
1 polymer ?
#
loop_
_entity_poly.entity_id
_entity_poly.type
_entity_poly.pdbx_seq_one_letter_code
_entity_poly.pdbx_strand_id
1 'polypeptide(L)'
;MSDRLMALDFDGVICNGLREYFQTSWRVYSQLWDVPHRVPSGKLAETFYRLRPVVETGWEMPLVLHALESGLSEADILRDWSNLATGLLQKSNMDAKSIGAMVDRTRDQWIVEDFADWLSYQTFYPGMIEYLKSCDRFVIISTKEGRFIRALLQPCGIELQDDQLYGKERQQPKHEILRALKPDYSHITFIEDRYKTLQTVAKQPDLGDIDLLLADWGYNLESEREAARKSDRIQLVSLTEFAGS
;
A
#
# COMPACT_ATOMS: atom_id res chain seq x y z
N MET A 1 -4.47 -26.71 17.63
CA MET A 1 -4.08 -25.36 17.21
C MET A 1 -4.30 -25.28 15.71
N SER A 2 -4.85 -24.19 15.21
CA SER A 2 -5.10 -24.05 13.77
C SER A 2 -3.77 -24.06 13.02
N ASP A 3 -3.63 -24.98 12.06
CA ASP A 3 -2.44 -25.09 11.21
C ASP A 3 -2.57 -24.17 9.97
N ARG A 4 -3.38 -23.12 10.13
CA ARG A 4 -3.71 -22.12 9.12
C ARG A 4 -2.98 -20.81 9.41
N LEU A 5 -2.46 -20.18 8.36
CA LEU A 5 -1.79 -18.89 8.41
C LEU A 5 -2.58 -17.84 7.62
N MET A 6 -2.79 -16.68 8.20
CA MET A 6 -3.25 -15.49 7.50
C MET A 6 -2.04 -14.62 7.15
N ALA A 7 -1.75 -14.44 5.88
CA ALA A 7 -0.74 -13.51 5.38
C ALA A 7 -1.45 -12.24 4.88
N LEU A 8 -1.06 -11.07 5.39
CA LEU A 8 -1.73 -9.81 5.07
C LEU A 8 -0.71 -8.79 4.52
N ASP A 9 -1.10 -8.05 3.48
CA ASP A 9 -0.43 -6.78 3.23
C ASP A 9 -0.82 -5.77 4.31
N PHE A 10 -0.08 -4.67 4.41
CA PHE A 10 -0.33 -3.64 5.42
C PHE A 10 -1.08 -2.45 4.86
N ASP A 11 -0.49 -1.74 3.88
CA ASP A 11 -1.06 -0.53 3.31
C ASP A 11 -2.17 -0.88 2.29
N GLY A 12 -3.38 -0.42 2.54
CA GLY A 12 -4.55 -0.76 1.71
C GLY A 12 -5.29 -2.02 2.17
N VAL A 13 -4.74 -2.79 3.12
CA VAL A 13 -5.41 -3.94 3.74
C VAL A 13 -5.70 -3.69 5.21
N ILE A 14 -4.66 -3.45 6.02
CA ILE A 14 -4.78 -3.17 7.45
C ILE A 14 -4.92 -1.67 7.71
N CYS A 15 -4.09 -0.87 7.03
CA CYS A 15 -3.93 0.56 7.27
C CYS A 15 -4.27 1.37 6.02
N ASN A 16 -5.03 2.45 6.22
CA ASN A 16 -5.27 3.48 5.23
C ASN A 16 -4.29 4.63 5.45
N GLY A 17 -3.26 4.71 4.64
CA GLY A 17 -2.22 5.73 4.66
C GLY A 17 -2.48 6.94 3.75
N LEU A 18 -3.65 7.08 3.11
CA LEU A 18 -3.89 8.09 2.08
C LEU A 18 -3.58 9.52 2.52
N ARG A 19 -3.93 9.87 3.76
CA ARG A 19 -3.68 11.21 4.31
C ARG A 19 -2.18 11.48 4.47
N GLU A 20 -1.44 10.50 4.98
CA GLU A 20 0.03 10.58 5.11
C GLU A 20 0.69 10.65 3.73
N TYR A 21 0.29 9.79 2.80
CA TYR A 21 0.82 9.81 1.43
C TYR A 21 0.62 11.16 0.76
N PHE A 22 -0.55 11.75 0.89
CA PHE A 22 -0.83 13.08 0.35
C PHE A 22 0.07 14.15 0.98
N GLN A 23 0.21 14.18 2.30
CA GLN A 23 1.02 15.18 3.00
C GLN A 23 2.50 15.06 2.65
N THR A 24 3.06 13.85 2.68
CA THR A 24 4.44 13.62 2.26
C THR A 24 4.65 14.02 0.80
N SER A 25 3.74 13.62 -0.08
CA SER A 25 3.80 13.93 -1.51
C SER A 25 3.70 15.43 -1.77
N TRP A 26 2.83 16.14 -1.05
CA TRP A 26 2.71 17.59 -1.16
C TRP A 26 3.97 18.33 -0.73
N ARG A 27 4.58 17.90 0.37
CA ARG A 27 5.87 18.47 0.82
C ARG A 27 6.96 18.29 -0.24
N VAL A 28 7.08 17.09 -0.81
CA VAL A 28 8.04 16.77 -1.88
C VAL A 28 7.73 17.54 -3.16
N TYR A 29 6.46 17.56 -3.59
CA TYR A 29 6.00 18.33 -4.75
C TYR A 29 6.37 19.81 -4.60
N SER A 30 6.08 20.41 -3.45
CA SER A 30 6.37 21.83 -3.20
C SER A 30 7.86 22.17 -3.26
N GLN A 31 8.73 21.24 -2.85
CA GLN A 31 10.18 21.42 -2.94
C GLN A 31 10.68 21.24 -4.38
N LEU A 32 10.18 20.26 -5.12
CA LEU A 32 10.65 19.96 -6.47
C LEU A 32 10.25 21.01 -7.50
N TRP A 33 9.09 21.62 -7.35
CA TRP A 33 8.56 22.62 -8.30
C TRP A 33 8.49 24.04 -7.74
N ASP A 34 9.19 24.31 -6.63
CA ASP A 34 9.27 25.63 -5.99
C ASP A 34 7.88 26.29 -5.81
N VAL A 35 6.92 25.49 -5.35
CA VAL A 35 5.57 25.99 -5.08
C VAL A 35 5.59 26.69 -3.73
N PRO A 36 5.24 28.00 -3.66
CA PRO A 36 5.26 28.72 -2.40
C PRO A 36 4.34 28.06 -1.38
N HIS A 37 4.62 28.27 -0.08
CA HIS A 37 3.90 27.70 1.07
C HIS A 37 2.39 27.86 0.99
N ARG A 38 1.76 27.09 0.10
CA ARG A 38 0.33 27.05 -0.15
C ARG A 38 -0.24 25.83 0.58
N VAL A 39 -1.32 26.04 1.32
CA VAL A 39 -2.09 24.92 1.83
C VAL A 39 -2.82 24.27 0.65
N PRO A 40 -2.64 22.97 0.41
CA PRO A 40 -3.35 22.29 -0.69
C PRO A 40 -4.85 22.29 -0.44
N SER A 41 -5.63 22.36 -1.53
CA SER A 41 -7.09 22.33 -1.39
C SER A 41 -7.58 20.93 -1.02
N GLY A 42 -8.68 20.84 -0.26
CA GLY A 42 -9.32 19.56 0.04
C GLY A 42 -9.71 18.79 -1.22
N LYS A 43 -10.16 19.50 -2.28
CA LYS A 43 -10.46 18.89 -3.58
C LYS A 43 -9.26 18.21 -4.22
N LEU A 44 -8.06 18.80 -4.12
CA LEU A 44 -6.83 18.19 -4.62
C LEU A 44 -6.52 16.90 -3.84
N ALA A 45 -6.67 16.93 -2.51
CA ALA A 45 -6.46 15.74 -1.68
C ALA A 45 -7.43 14.61 -2.04
N GLU A 46 -8.72 14.92 -2.18
CA GLU A 46 -9.73 13.93 -2.59
C GLU A 46 -9.44 13.32 -3.96
N THR A 47 -9.02 14.13 -4.93
CA THR A 47 -8.63 13.65 -6.26
C THR A 47 -7.39 12.75 -6.18
N PHE A 48 -6.38 13.15 -5.41
CA PHE A 48 -5.19 12.32 -5.16
C PHE A 48 -5.56 10.96 -4.54
N TYR A 49 -6.51 10.93 -3.57
CA TYR A 49 -6.95 9.68 -2.96
C TYR A 49 -7.59 8.72 -3.97
N ARG A 50 -8.43 9.23 -4.89
CA ARG A 50 -9.02 8.42 -5.96
C ARG A 50 -7.98 7.92 -6.96
N LEU A 51 -6.90 8.66 -7.15
CA LEU A 51 -5.80 8.30 -8.05
C LEU A 51 -4.73 7.39 -7.40
N ARG A 52 -4.78 7.17 -6.07
CA ARG A 52 -3.80 6.30 -5.39
C ARG A 52 -3.66 4.92 -6.06
N PRO A 53 -4.71 4.28 -6.59
CA PRO A 53 -4.59 2.99 -7.24
C PRO A 53 -3.64 2.94 -8.45
N VAL A 54 -3.42 4.02 -9.18
CA VAL A 54 -2.49 4.02 -10.34
C VAL A 54 -1.01 4.03 -9.92
N VAL A 55 -0.72 4.40 -8.66
CA VAL A 55 0.64 4.50 -8.12
C VAL A 55 1.18 3.12 -7.76
N GLU A 56 2.30 2.72 -8.34
CA GLU A 56 2.99 1.48 -7.99
C GLU A 56 4.11 1.71 -6.96
N THR A 57 4.80 2.83 -7.06
CA THR A 57 5.96 3.17 -6.22
C THR A 57 5.90 4.58 -5.66
N GLY A 58 6.53 4.81 -4.50
CA GLY A 58 6.41 6.07 -3.75
C GLY A 58 6.83 7.32 -4.53
N TRP A 59 7.80 7.22 -5.45
CA TRP A 59 8.25 8.35 -6.26
C TRP A 59 7.18 8.90 -7.21
N GLU A 60 6.19 8.10 -7.57
CA GLU A 60 5.10 8.50 -8.46
C GLU A 60 4.11 9.46 -7.78
N MET A 61 4.00 9.41 -6.46
CA MET A 61 3.01 10.18 -5.72
C MET A 61 3.17 11.71 -5.90
N PRO A 62 4.37 12.32 -5.77
CA PRO A 62 4.56 13.74 -6.08
C PRO A 62 4.28 14.09 -7.55
N LEU A 63 4.52 13.15 -8.46
CA LEU A 63 4.23 13.34 -9.89
C LEU A 63 2.72 13.34 -10.19
N VAL A 64 1.91 12.56 -9.46
CA VAL A 64 0.44 12.66 -9.55
C VAL A 64 -0.01 14.08 -9.21
N LEU A 65 0.55 14.67 -8.15
CA LEU A 65 0.24 16.06 -7.77
C LEU A 65 0.69 17.05 -8.86
N HIS A 66 1.90 16.85 -9.40
CA HIS A 66 2.38 17.68 -10.51
C HIS A 66 1.50 17.57 -11.76
N ALA A 67 1.05 16.37 -12.10
CA ALA A 67 0.13 16.14 -13.21
C ALA A 67 -1.20 16.91 -13.03
N LEU A 68 -1.80 16.80 -11.85
CA LEU A 68 -3.05 17.49 -11.50
C LEU A 68 -2.90 19.02 -11.51
N GLU A 69 -1.85 19.54 -10.89
CA GLU A 69 -1.57 20.99 -10.86
C GLU A 69 -1.18 21.54 -12.24
N SER A 70 -0.67 20.69 -13.14
CA SER A 70 -0.41 21.02 -14.56
C SER A 70 -1.66 20.93 -15.43
N GLY A 71 -2.81 20.60 -14.89
CA GLY A 71 -4.09 20.58 -15.58
C GLY A 71 -4.44 19.26 -16.29
N LEU A 72 -3.71 18.15 -16.04
CA LEU A 72 -4.12 16.85 -16.52
C LEU A 72 -5.41 16.41 -15.81
N SER A 73 -6.34 15.83 -16.58
CA SER A 73 -7.59 15.34 -15.99
C SER A 73 -7.39 14.03 -15.23
N GLU A 74 -8.23 13.79 -14.22
CA GLU A 74 -8.28 12.52 -13.51
C GLU A 74 -8.47 11.33 -14.47
N ALA A 75 -9.34 11.51 -15.50
CA ALA A 75 -9.59 10.47 -16.49
C ALA A 75 -8.34 10.12 -17.34
N ASP A 76 -7.52 11.12 -17.69
CA ASP A 76 -6.29 10.88 -18.44
C ASP A 76 -5.26 10.12 -17.58
N ILE A 77 -5.14 10.50 -16.32
CA ILE A 77 -4.24 9.85 -15.36
C ILE A 77 -4.67 8.40 -15.14
N LEU A 78 -5.96 8.13 -14.91
CA LEU A 78 -6.48 6.77 -14.74
C LEU A 78 -6.26 5.90 -15.99
N ARG A 79 -6.32 6.49 -17.18
CA ARG A 79 -6.21 5.77 -18.45
C ARG A 79 -4.78 5.33 -18.75
N ASP A 80 -3.77 6.15 -18.47
CA ASP A 80 -2.40 5.90 -18.96
C ASP A 80 -1.30 6.48 -18.06
N TRP A 81 -1.42 6.24 -16.76
CA TRP A 81 -0.48 6.79 -15.78
C TRP A 81 0.98 6.42 -16.05
N SER A 82 1.27 5.17 -16.41
CA SER A 82 2.66 4.70 -16.62
C SER A 82 3.41 5.53 -17.68
N ASN A 83 2.77 5.81 -18.82
CA ASN A 83 3.37 6.62 -19.87
C ASN A 83 3.45 8.10 -19.46
N LEU A 84 2.41 8.60 -18.80
CA LEU A 84 2.39 9.99 -18.30
C LEU A 84 3.51 10.23 -17.28
N ALA A 85 3.69 9.34 -16.30
CA ALA A 85 4.75 9.43 -15.29
C ALA A 85 6.14 9.44 -15.93
N THR A 86 6.38 8.53 -16.89
CA THR A 86 7.64 8.48 -17.65
C THR A 86 7.89 9.79 -18.40
N GLY A 87 6.88 10.32 -19.09
CA GLY A 87 6.97 11.59 -19.82
C GLY A 87 7.22 12.79 -18.90
N LEU A 88 6.60 12.81 -17.71
CA LEU A 88 6.81 13.86 -16.71
C LEU A 88 8.25 13.85 -16.16
N LEU A 89 8.80 12.67 -15.84
CA LEU A 89 10.20 12.53 -15.43
C LEU A 89 11.15 13.10 -16.48
N GLN A 90 10.97 12.71 -17.74
CA GLN A 90 11.81 13.18 -18.86
C GLN A 90 11.74 14.71 -19.02
N LYS A 91 10.53 15.28 -19.00
CA LYS A 91 10.32 16.74 -19.13
C LYS A 91 10.93 17.52 -17.98
N SER A 92 10.90 16.97 -16.77
CA SER A 92 11.44 17.61 -15.57
C SER A 92 12.93 17.36 -15.37
N ASN A 93 13.56 16.54 -16.23
CA ASN A 93 14.96 16.10 -16.09
C ASN A 93 15.24 15.50 -14.70
N MET A 94 14.30 14.75 -14.17
CA MET A 94 14.37 14.08 -12.87
C MET A 94 14.45 12.57 -13.05
N ASP A 95 14.97 11.89 -12.05
CA ASP A 95 14.99 10.43 -11.99
C ASP A 95 14.16 9.89 -10.82
N ALA A 96 13.54 8.73 -11.03
CA ALA A 96 12.67 8.06 -10.07
C ALA A 96 13.35 7.77 -8.73
N LYS A 97 14.63 7.39 -8.75
CA LYS A 97 15.40 7.06 -7.54
C LYS A 97 15.60 8.29 -6.65
N SER A 98 15.95 9.43 -7.25
CA SER A 98 16.14 10.69 -6.53
C SER A 98 14.84 11.18 -5.90
N ILE A 99 13.71 11.11 -6.62
CA ILE A 99 12.41 11.46 -6.08
C ILE A 99 12.00 10.50 -4.95
N GLY A 100 12.18 9.20 -5.14
CA GLY A 100 11.90 8.20 -4.11
C GLY A 100 12.72 8.43 -2.84
N ALA A 101 14.03 8.70 -2.97
CA ALA A 101 14.87 9.05 -1.84
C ALA A 101 14.43 10.35 -1.15
N MET A 102 13.86 11.31 -1.90
CA MET A 102 13.32 12.55 -1.31
C MET A 102 12.03 12.27 -0.52
N VAL A 103 11.15 11.42 -1.05
CA VAL A 103 9.93 10.97 -0.35
C VAL A 103 10.29 10.28 0.97
N ASP A 104 11.25 9.35 0.96
CA ASP A 104 11.69 8.65 2.16
C ASP A 104 12.30 9.62 3.18
N ARG A 105 13.21 10.52 2.77
CA ARG A 105 13.79 11.55 3.66
C ARG A 105 12.76 12.50 4.25
N THR A 106 11.80 12.95 3.44
CA THR A 106 10.74 13.87 3.91
C THR A 106 9.88 13.21 4.98
N ARG A 107 9.56 11.93 4.80
CA ARG A 107 8.84 11.14 5.80
C ARG A 107 9.67 10.95 7.07
N ASP A 108 10.94 10.53 6.94
CA ASP A 108 11.83 10.33 8.07
C ASP A 108 12.02 11.61 8.88
N GLN A 109 12.17 12.75 8.21
CA GLN A 109 12.27 14.05 8.88
C GLN A 109 10.99 14.39 9.65
N TRP A 110 9.80 14.20 9.05
CA TRP A 110 8.53 14.43 9.75
C TRP A 110 8.38 13.53 10.97
N ILE A 111 8.77 12.26 10.87
CA ILE A 111 8.74 11.31 11.99
C ILE A 111 9.68 11.75 13.13
N VAL A 112 10.86 12.28 12.81
CA VAL A 112 11.82 12.77 13.80
C VAL A 112 11.33 14.07 14.45
N GLU A 113 10.72 14.98 13.67
CA GLU A 113 10.21 16.26 14.15
C GLU A 113 8.94 16.10 15.00
N ASP A 114 7.99 15.30 14.53
CA ASP A 114 6.71 15.06 15.23
C ASP A 114 6.12 13.71 14.88
N PHE A 115 6.54 12.70 15.62
CA PHE A 115 6.06 11.32 15.45
C PHE A 115 4.56 11.18 15.71
N ALA A 116 4.02 11.92 16.69
CA ALA A 116 2.61 11.85 17.04
C ALA A 116 1.73 12.46 15.94
N ASP A 117 2.17 13.58 15.35
CA ASP A 117 1.50 14.19 14.22
C ASP A 117 1.52 13.22 13.02
N TRP A 118 2.67 12.66 12.66
CA TRP A 118 2.77 11.66 11.58
C TRP A 118 1.83 10.48 11.80
N LEU A 119 1.77 9.91 13.02
CA LEU A 119 0.85 8.81 13.36
C LEU A 119 -0.62 9.21 13.14
N SER A 120 -0.99 10.45 13.44
CA SER A 120 -2.36 10.95 13.30
C SER A 120 -2.91 10.92 11.87
N TYR A 121 -2.02 10.82 10.88
CA TYR A 121 -2.39 10.72 9.47
C TYR A 121 -2.59 9.29 8.97
N GLN A 122 -2.37 8.30 9.84
CA GLN A 122 -2.60 6.89 9.55
C GLN A 122 -3.92 6.45 10.21
N THR A 123 -4.72 5.67 9.50
CA THR A 123 -5.96 5.11 10.05
C THR A 123 -6.05 3.63 9.74
N PHE A 124 -6.54 2.84 10.69
CA PHE A 124 -6.82 1.44 10.42
C PHE A 124 -8.20 1.28 9.78
N TYR A 125 -8.33 0.32 8.89
CA TYR A 125 -9.65 -0.02 8.38
C TYR A 125 -10.51 -0.60 9.52
N PRO A 126 -11.84 -0.33 9.52
CA PRO A 126 -12.74 -0.81 10.57
C PRO A 126 -12.63 -2.32 10.79
N GLY A 127 -12.56 -2.75 12.05
CA GLY A 127 -12.49 -4.15 12.44
C GLY A 127 -11.11 -4.81 12.30
N MET A 128 -10.15 -4.19 11.60
CA MET A 128 -8.85 -4.84 11.32
C MET A 128 -7.98 -5.03 12.56
N ILE A 129 -8.00 -4.11 13.49
CA ILE A 129 -7.25 -4.25 14.77
C ILE A 129 -7.84 -5.38 15.61
N GLU A 130 -9.16 -5.45 15.70
CA GLU A 130 -9.88 -6.51 16.41
C GLU A 130 -9.63 -7.87 15.76
N TYR A 131 -9.65 -7.91 14.40
CA TYR A 131 -9.32 -9.09 13.63
C TYR A 131 -7.91 -9.60 13.95
N LEU A 132 -6.89 -8.73 13.90
CA LEU A 132 -5.51 -9.12 14.21
C LEU A 132 -5.34 -9.63 15.64
N LYS A 133 -6.06 -9.04 16.61
CA LYS A 133 -6.05 -9.49 18.03
C LYS A 133 -6.70 -10.86 18.22
N SER A 134 -7.67 -11.20 17.39
CA SER A 134 -8.40 -12.48 17.47
C SER A 134 -7.82 -13.57 16.57
N CYS A 135 -6.94 -13.20 15.64
CA CYS A 135 -6.34 -14.14 14.70
C CYS A 135 -5.24 -14.96 15.38
N ASP A 136 -5.39 -16.28 15.41
CA ASP A 136 -4.47 -17.19 16.08
C ASP A 136 -3.04 -17.10 15.50
N ARG A 137 -2.93 -16.99 14.18
CA ARG A 137 -1.65 -16.94 13.47
C ARG A 137 -1.74 -16.05 12.24
N PHE A 138 -0.95 -15.00 12.24
CA PHE A 138 -0.82 -14.12 11.09
C PHE A 138 0.61 -13.66 10.88
N VAL A 139 0.90 -13.28 9.63
CA VAL A 139 2.12 -12.55 9.25
C VAL A 139 1.73 -11.34 8.41
N ILE A 140 2.52 -10.30 8.50
CA ILE A 140 2.41 -9.11 7.65
C ILE A 140 3.52 -9.14 6.61
N ILE A 141 3.15 -9.09 5.33
CA ILE A 141 4.08 -9.06 4.19
C ILE A 141 3.87 -7.78 3.40
N SER A 142 4.74 -6.79 3.59
CA SER A 142 4.52 -5.44 3.06
C SER A 142 5.76 -4.84 2.41
N THR A 143 5.54 -3.90 1.49
CA THR A 143 6.60 -3.02 0.94
C THR A 143 6.87 -1.81 1.82
N LYS A 144 6.13 -1.63 2.92
CA LYS A 144 6.41 -0.65 3.97
C LYS A 144 7.54 -1.14 4.88
N GLU A 145 8.34 -0.23 5.42
CA GLU A 145 9.37 -0.59 6.39
C GLU A 145 8.75 -1.14 7.68
N GLY A 146 9.29 -2.26 8.16
CA GLY A 146 8.79 -2.95 9.34
C GLY A 146 8.78 -2.09 10.60
N ARG A 147 9.75 -1.16 10.76
CA ARG A 147 9.78 -0.21 11.88
C ARG A 147 8.52 0.65 11.96
N PHE A 148 7.96 1.06 10.83
CA PHE A 148 6.74 1.87 10.80
C PHE A 148 5.50 1.02 11.13
N ILE A 149 5.46 -0.21 10.63
CA ILE A 149 4.36 -1.14 10.93
C ILE A 149 4.31 -1.42 12.43
N ARG A 150 5.46 -1.70 13.06
CA ARG A 150 5.55 -1.88 14.52
C ARG A 150 5.08 -0.64 15.28
N ALA A 151 5.58 0.54 14.88
CA ALA A 151 5.22 1.81 15.51
C ALA A 151 3.72 2.13 15.43
N LEU A 152 3.05 1.72 14.34
CA LEU A 152 1.61 1.89 14.15
C LEU A 152 0.78 0.89 14.97
N LEU A 153 1.22 -0.36 15.10
CA LEU A 153 0.47 -1.42 15.77
C LEU A 153 0.69 -1.45 17.30
N GLN A 154 1.86 -1.01 17.77
CA GLN A 154 2.18 -1.00 19.20
C GLN A 154 1.16 -0.22 20.06
N PRO A 155 0.72 1.01 19.68
CA PRO A 155 -0.31 1.73 20.45
C PRO A 155 -1.67 1.01 20.48
N CYS A 156 -1.91 0.11 19.54
CA CYS A 156 -3.11 -0.74 19.50
C CYS A 156 -2.99 -2.00 20.34
N GLY A 157 -1.84 -2.21 21.02
CA GLY A 157 -1.59 -3.40 21.84
C GLY A 157 -1.23 -4.64 21.01
N ILE A 158 -0.70 -4.47 19.78
CA ILE A 158 -0.22 -5.56 18.94
C ILE A 158 1.30 -5.47 18.84
N GLU A 159 1.97 -6.46 19.43
CA GLU A 159 3.42 -6.62 19.39
C GLU A 159 3.78 -7.73 18.41
N LEU A 160 4.45 -7.37 17.31
CA LEU A 160 4.87 -8.33 16.29
C LEU A 160 6.20 -8.97 16.64
N GLN A 161 6.29 -10.29 16.53
CA GLN A 161 7.56 -11.01 16.55
C GLN A 161 8.29 -10.84 15.21
N ASP A 162 9.59 -11.20 15.16
CA ASP A 162 10.40 -11.02 13.95
C ASP A 162 9.98 -11.94 12.78
N ASP A 163 9.40 -13.08 13.08
CA ASP A 163 8.84 -14.04 12.15
C ASP A 163 7.40 -13.70 11.69
N GLN A 164 6.79 -12.70 12.32
CA GLN A 164 5.46 -12.19 11.93
C GLN A 164 5.53 -10.98 10.97
N LEU A 165 6.73 -10.45 10.68
CA LEU A 165 6.87 -9.22 9.90
C LEU A 165 7.92 -9.33 8.80
N TYR A 166 7.46 -9.22 7.57
CA TYR A 166 8.25 -9.18 6.36
C TYR A 166 8.08 -7.82 5.68
N GLY A 167 8.86 -6.85 6.16
CA GLY A 167 8.85 -5.48 5.65
C GLY A 167 9.79 -5.27 4.46
N LYS A 168 9.83 -4.01 3.97
CA LYS A 168 10.68 -3.55 2.83
C LYS A 168 12.16 -3.97 2.99
N GLU A 169 12.66 -4.00 4.21
CA GLU A 169 14.04 -4.35 4.54
C GLU A 169 14.43 -5.81 4.20
N ARG A 170 13.44 -6.71 4.06
CA ARG A 170 13.68 -8.08 3.62
C ARG A 170 14.10 -8.17 2.16
N GLN A 171 13.73 -7.18 1.33
CA GLN A 171 14.04 -7.12 -0.10
C GLN A 171 13.65 -8.39 -0.88
N GLN A 172 12.63 -9.09 -0.42
CA GLN A 172 12.11 -10.33 -1.00
C GLN A 172 10.74 -10.10 -1.65
N PRO A 173 10.50 -10.64 -2.84
CA PRO A 173 9.17 -10.64 -3.45
C PRO A 173 8.16 -11.42 -2.58
N LYS A 174 6.92 -10.95 -2.49
CA LYS A 174 5.88 -11.56 -1.64
C LYS A 174 5.66 -13.05 -1.95
N HIS A 175 5.73 -13.46 -3.21
CA HIS A 175 5.59 -14.88 -3.59
C HIS A 175 6.73 -15.76 -3.07
N GLU A 176 7.96 -15.23 -2.91
CA GLU A 176 9.07 -15.98 -2.32
C GLU A 176 8.91 -16.13 -0.80
N ILE A 177 8.41 -15.08 -0.13
CA ILE A 177 8.08 -15.15 1.30
C ILE A 177 6.98 -16.21 1.53
N LEU A 178 5.90 -16.17 0.75
CA LEU A 178 4.82 -17.16 0.82
C LEU A 178 5.33 -18.59 0.57
N ARG A 179 6.23 -18.78 -0.39
CA ARG A 179 6.88 -20.07 -0.66
C ARG A 179 7.68 -20.56 0.52
N ALA A 180 8.43 -19.67 1.19
CA ALA A 180 9.23 -20.02 2.37
C ALA A 180 8.35 -20.38 3.58
N LEU A 181 7.19 -19.79 3.73
CA LEU A 181 6.24 -20.07 4.81
C LEU A 181 5.45 -21.38 4.59
N LYS A 182 5.25 -21.78 3.34
CA LYS A 182 4.38 -22.91 2.98
C LYS A 182 4.71 -24.23 3.69
N PRO A 183 5.97 -24.63 3.91
CA PRO A 183 6.26 -25.91 4.61
C PRO A 183 5.77 -25.97 6.04
N ASP A 184 5.58 -24.83 6.70
CA ASP A 184 5.25 -24.75 8.13
C ASP A 184 3.74 -24.71 8.39
N TYR A 185 2.91 -24.57 7.31
CA TYR A 185 1.46 -24.43 7.42
C TYR A 185 0.70 -25.31 6.43
N SER A 186 -0.35 -25.94 6.90
CA SER A 186 -1.21 -26.75 6.03
C SER A 186 -2.08 -25.92 5.10
N HIS A 187 -2.33 -24.66 5.43
CA HIS A 187 -3.15 -23.76 4.64
C HIS A 187 -2.71 -22.30 4.87
N ILE A 188 -2.53 -21.56 3.78
CA ILE A 188 -2.22 -20.14 3.79
C ILE A 188 -3.30 -19.39 3.02
N THR A 189 -3.85 -18.34 3.63
CA THR A 189 -4.66 -17.34 2.94
C THR A 189 -3.86 -16.05 2.84
N PHE A 190 -3.69 -15.51 1.65
CA PHE A 190 -3.00 -14.24 1.41
C PHE A 190 -3.97 -13.17 0.94
N ILE A 191 -4.08 -12.08 1.73
CA ILE A 191 -4.90 -10.92 1.39
C ILE A 191 -4.03 -9.71 1.02
N GLU A 192 -4.39 -9.09 -0.09
CA GLU A 192 -3.64 -8.03 -0.75
C GLU A 192 -4.61 -7.07 -1.43
N ASP A 193 -4.29 -5.80 -1.53
CA ASP A 193 -5.10 -4.81 -2.23
C ASP A 193 -4.67 -4.57 -3.70
N ARG A 194 -3.49 -5.07 -4.10
CA ARG A 194 -2.95 -4.92 -5.45
C ARG A 194 -3.17 -6.18 -6.28
N TYR A 195 -4.09 -6.10 -7.23
CA TYR A 195 -4.42 -7.24 -8.11
C TYR A 195 -3.20 -7.80 -8.85
N LYS A 196 -2.29 -6.94 -9.32
CA LYS A 196 -1.04 -7.33 -9.98
C LYS A 196 -0.12 -8.17 -9.08
N THR A 197 -0.08 -7.88 -7.79
CA THR A 197 0.66 -8.68 -6.80
C THR A 197 0.07 -10.07 -6.69
N LEU A 198 -1.25 -10.18 -6.55
CA LEU A 198 -1.95 -11.46 -6.51
C LEU A 198 -1.77 -12.27 -7.80
N GLN A 199 -1.82 -11.62 -8.96
CA GLN A 199 -1.52 -12.27 -10.25
C GLN A 199 -0.10 -12.83 -10.29
N THR A 200 0.88 -12.15 -9.67
CA THR A 200 2.26 -12.64 -9.61
C THR A 200 2.36 -13.91 -8.78
N VAL A 201 1.63 -13.99 -7.66
CA VAL A 201 1.53 -15.21 -6.83
C VAL A 201 0.76 -16.30 -7.59
N ALA A 202 -0.36 -15.97 -8.21
CA ALA A 202 -1.20 -16.94 -8.95
C ALA A 202 -0.46 -17.62 -10.12
N LYS A 203 0.54 -16.96 -10.69
CA LYS A 203 1.40 -17.50 -11.76
C LYS A 203 2.45 -18.50 -11.27
N GLN A 204 2.62 -18.66 -9.95
CA GLN A 204 3.57 -19.62 -9.38
C GLN A 204 2.91 -20.99 -9.24
N PRO A 205 3.33 -22.03 -9.99
CA PRO A 205 2.67 -23.34 -9.95
C PRO A 205 2.73 -24.03 -8.59
N ASP A 206 3.79 -23.76 -7.82
CA ASP A 206 4.04 -24.32 -6.49
C ASP A 206 3.22 -23.63 -5.37
N LEU A 207 2.54 -22.52 -5.68
CA LEU A 207 1.68 -21.78 -4.75
C LEU A 207 0.17 -21.94 -5.10
N GLY A 208 -0.18 -22.97 -5.86
CA GLY A 208 -1.55 -23.19 -6.31
C GLY A 208 -2.58 -23.46 -5.20
N ASP A 209 -2.13 -23.87 -4.03
CA ASP A 209 -2.92 -24.18 -2.83
C ASP A 209 -3.07 -23.01 -1.85
N ILE A 210 -2.44 -21.88 -2.11
CA ILE A 210 -2.63 -20.63 -1.32
C ILE A 210 -3.93 -19.95 -1.78
N ASP A 211 -4.84 -19.64 -0.85
CA ASP A 211 -6.00 -18.81 -1.15
C ASP A 211 -5.58 -17.35 -1.36
N LEU A 212 -6.02 -16.75 -2.46
CA LEU A 212 -5.68 -15.38 -2.84
C LEU A 212 -6.92 -14.50 -2.77
N LEU A 213 -6.89 -13.50 -1.87
CA LEU A 213 -7.99 -12.56 -1.65
C LEU A 213 -7.59 -11.15 -2.08
N LEU A 214 -8.40 -10.53 -2.93
CA LEU A 214 -8.29 -9.10 -3.24
C LEU A 214 -9.21 -8.31 -2.31
N ALA A 215 -8.64 -7.45 -1.48
CA ALA A 215 -9.37 -6.54 -0.61
C ALA A 215 -10.05 -5.43 -1.44
N ASP A 216 -11.39 -5.41 -1.54
CA ASP A 216 -12.12 -4.44 -2.36
C ASP A 216 -12.05 -3.00 -1.82
N TRP A 217 -11.73 -2.85 -0.53
CA TRP A 217 -11.59 -1.55 0.17
C TRP A 217 -10.22 -0.89 0.01
N GLY A 218 -9.26 -1.59 -0.63
CA GLY A 218 -7.88 -1.14 -0.76
C GLY A 218 -7.63 -0.23 -1.99
N TYR A 219 -6.34 -0.08 -2.34
CA TYR A 219 -5.91 0.80 -3.42
C TYR A 219 -5.95 0.09 -4.78
N ASN A 220 -7.15 -0.28 -5.23
CA ASN A 220 -7.38 -0.95 -6.50
C ASN A 220 -8.48 -0.26 -7.32
N LEU A 221 -8.44 -0.48 -8.64
CA LEU A 221 -9.39 0.05 -9.58
C LEU A 221 -10.62 -0.88 -9.71
N GLU A 222 -11.76 -0.34 -10.13
CA GLU A 222 -12.94 -1.18 -10.42
C GLU A 222 -12.64 -2.24 -11.48
N SER A 223 -11.85 -1.92 -12.49
CA SER A 223 -11.42 -2.88 -13.51
C SER A 223 -10.61 -4.06 -12.93
N GLU A 224 -9.84 -3.83 -11.86
CA GLU A 224 -9.09 -4.88 -11.15
C GLU A 224 -10.05 -5.73 -10.31
N ARG A 225 -11.03 -5.12 -9.65
CA ARG A 225 -12.09 -5.84 -8.92
C ARG A 225 -12.96 -6.70 -9.86
N GLU A 226 -13.31 -6.15 -11.03
CA GLU A 226 -14.01 -6.92 -12.07
C GLU A 226 -13.18 -8.10 -12.59
N ALA A 227 -11.86 -7.92 -12.75
CA ALA A 227 -10.97 -8.98 -13.14
C ALA A 227 -10.88 -10.08 -12.05
N ALA A 228 -10.86 -9.69 -10.78
CA ALA A 228 -10.90 -10.64 -9.66
C ALA A 228 -12.21 -11.44 -9.63
N ARG A 229 -13.37 -10.80 -9.83
CA ARG A 229 -14.68 -11.50 -9.90
C ARG A 229 -14.76 -12.55 -11.02
N LYS A 230 -13.95 -12.41 -12.07
CA LYS A 230 -13.87 -13.34 -13.21
C LYS A 230 -12.75 -14.38 -13.08
N SER A 231 -11.94 -14.26 -12.05
CA SER A 231 -10.79 -15.14 -11.83
C SER A 231 -11.18 -16.40 -11.06
N ASP A 232 -10.69 -17.54 -11.50
CA ASP A 232 -10.80 -18.81 -10.76
C ASP A 232 -9.80 -18.91 -9.59
N ARG A 233 -8.81 -18.00 -9.53
CA ARG A 233 -7.70 -18.05 -8.57
C ARG A 233 -7.71 -16.95 -7.55
N ILE A 234 -8.29 -15.80 -7.86
CA ILE A 234 -8.27 -14.62 -7.00
C ILE A 234 -9.71 -14.29 -6.66
N GLN A 235 -10.04 -14.31 -5.38
CA GLN A 235 -11.38 -13.98 -4.88
C GLN A 235 -11.42 -12.53 -4.42
N LEU A 236 -12.48 -11.82 -4.79
CA LEU A 236 -12.76 -10.50 -4.24
C LEU A 236 -13.44 -10.67 -2.89
N VAL A 237 -12.98 -9.94 -1.88
CA VAL A 237 -13.56 -9.94 -0.54
C VAL A 237 -13.83 -8.51 -0.09
N SER A 238 -14.99 -8.28 0.55
CA SER A 238 -15.30 -7.01 1.19
C SER A 238 -14.75 -6.94 2.62
N LEU A 239 -14.56 -5.71 3.12
CA LEU A 239 -14.09 -5.49 4.49
C LEU A 239 -15.03 -6.13 5.53
N THR A 240 -16.34 -6.01 5.31
CA THR A 240 -17.36 -6.59 6.21
C THR A 240 -17.31 -8.11 6.25
N GLU A 241 -17.10 -8.77 5.09
CA GLU A 241 -16.95 -10.23 5.02
C GLU A 241 -15.67 -10.70 5.69
N PHE A 242 -14.59 -9.92 5.59
CA PHE A 242 -13.27 -10.30 6.09
C PHE A 242 -13.09 -10.02 7.58
N ALA A 243 -13.28 -8.78 8.01
CA ALA A 243 -12.98 -8.36 9.39
C ALA A 243 -14.20 -8.41 10.33
N GLY A 244 -15.39 -8.67 9.81
CA GLY A 244 -16.64 -8.52 10.56
C GLY A 244 -16.98 -7.04 10.80
N SER A 245 -18.20 -6.72 10.98
CA SER A 245 -18.67 -5.37 11.37
C SER A 245 -19.00 -5.34 12.86
#